data_43e804911f988e20be16a98705c96d22
#
_entry.id   43e804911f988e20be16a98705c96d22
#
_cell.length_a   1.000
_cell.length_b   1.000
_cell.length_c   1.000
_cell.angle_alpha   90.00
_cell.angle_beta   90.00
_cell.angle_gamma   90.00
#
_symmetry.space_group_name_H-M   'P 1'
#
loop_
_entity.id
_entity.type
_entity.pdbx_description
1 polymer ?
#
loop_
_entity_poly.entity_id
_entity_poly.type
_entity_poly.pdbx_seq_one_letter_code
_entity_poly.pdbx_strand_id
1 'polypeptide(L)'
;MEHVGIVVDDLAAATAFFVELGLKLQGEGQVEGGWVDRVVGFADIRVEYAMVETPDGHGRLELVKFHSPSVRGGDRHAPANTPGIRHLASAVDDIDAVVARPRARRDP
;
A
#
# COMPACT_ATOMS: atom_id res chain seq x y z
N MET A 1 -6.66 9.13 -13.02
CA MET A 1 -6.20 7.85 -12.44
C MET A 1 -7.01 7.56 -11.19
N GLU A 2 -7.60 6.38 -11.12
CA GLU A 2 -8.47 5.99 -9.99
C GLU A 2 -7.64 5.73 -8.72
N HIS A 3 -6.65 4.86 -8.85
CA HIS A 3 -5.76 4.54 -7.73
C HIS A 3 -4.50 3.84 -8.23
N VAL A 4 -3.52 3.69 -7.35
CA VAL A 4 -2.31 2.91 -7.59
C VAL A 4 -2.31 1.74 -6.62
N GLY A 5 -2.04 0.54 -7.12
CA GLY A 5 -1.95 -0.66 -6.30
C GLY A 5 -0.51 -0.91 -5.85
N ILE A 6 -0.36 -1.23 -4.57
CA ILE A 6 0.93 -1.56 -3.98
C ILE A 6 0.80 -2.91 -3.28
N VAL A 7 1.63 -3.86 -3.67
CA VAL A 7 1.66 -5.19 -3.03
C VAL A 7 2.55 -5.11 -1.79
N VAL A 8 2.03 -5.56 -0.65
CA VAL A 8 2.73 -5.50 0.63
C VAL A 8 2.70 -6.86 1.32
N ASP A 9 3.65 -7.10 2.21
CA ASP A 9 3.71 -8.33 3.00
C ASP A 9 2.81 -8.28 4.23
N ASP A 10 2.76 -7.12 4.88
CA ASP A 10 1.99 -6.92 6.11
C ASP A 10 1.00 -5.80 5.87
N LEU A 11 -0.24 -6.17 5.57
CA LEU A 11 -1.28 -5.21 5.22
C LEU A 11 -1.65 -4.32 6.40
N ALA A 12 -1.71 -4.87 7.62
CA ALA A 12 -2.04 -4.09 8.79
C ALA A 12 -0.99 -3.02 9.08
N ALA A 13 0.28 -3.39 8.99
CA ALA A 13 1.39 -2.45 9.21
C ALA A 13 1.43 -1.37 8.13
N ALA A 14 1.24 -1.74 6.87
CA ALA A 14 1.23 -0.79 5.76
C ALA A 14 0.06 0.19 5.89
N THR A 15 -1.12 -0.30 6.21
CA THR A 15 -2.30 0.54 6.42
C THR A 15 -2.07 1.53 7.56
N ALA A 16 -1.55 1.04 8.68
CA ALA A 16 -1.26 1.89 9.85
C ALA A 16 -0.25 2.98 9.51
N PHE A 17 0.77 2.65 8.72
CA PHE A 17 1.77 3.61 8.28
C PHE A 17 1.14 4.76 7.51
N PHE A 18 0.30 4.46 6.51
CA PHE A 18 -0.32 5.49 5.70
C PHE A 18 -1.36 6.30 6.47
N VAL A 19 -2.12 5.66 7.36
CA VAL A 19 -3.06 6.37 8.22
C VAL A 19 -2.32 7.34 9.14
N GLU A 20 -1.18 6.93 9.65
CA GLU A 20 -0.36 7.79 10.52
C GLU A 20 0.23 8.98 9.75
N LEU A 21 0.48 8.84 8.44
CA LEU A 21 0.89 9.94 7.59
C LEU A 21 -0.25 10.91 7.28
N GLY A 22 -1.49 10.57 7.64
CA GLY A 22 -2.64 11.43 7.44
C GLY A 22 -3.62 10.98 6.37
N LEU A 23 -3.36 9.85 5.70
CA LEU A 23 -4.32 9.30 4.75
C LEU A 23 -5.48 8.68 5.51
N LYS A 24 -6.65 8.63 4.87
CA LYS A 24 -7.86 8.06 5.46
C LYS A 24 -8.13 6.69 4.89
N LEU A 25 -8.45 5.74 5.75
CA LEU A 25 -8.91 4.42 5.31
C LEU A 25 -10.32 4.56 4.76
N GLN A 26 -10.48 4.26 3.47
CA GLN A 26 -11.76 4.38 2.78
C GLN A 26 -12.53 3.06 2.71
N GLY A 27 -11.81 1.95 2.72
CA GLY A 27 -12.45 0.64 2.66
C GLY A 27 -11.41 -0.45 2.71
N GLU A 28 -11.88 -1.65 3.05
CA GLU A 28 -11.05 -2.84 3.08
C GLU A 28 -11.91 -4.06 2.80
N GLY A 29 -11.30 -5.12 2.32
CA GLY A 29 -12.04 -6.32 1.98
C GLY A 29 -11.15 -7.42 1.45
N GLN A 30 -11.81 -8.47 0.95
CA GLN A 30 -11.14 -9.61 0.34
C GLN A 30 -11.75 -9.87 -1.03
N VAL A 31 -10.91 -10.33 -1.96
CA VAL A 31 -11.35 -10.68 -3.31
C VAL A 31 -10.85 -12.08 -3.64
N GLU A 32 -11.74 -12.91 -4.17
CA GLU A 32 -11.43 -14.25 -4.67
C GLU A 32 -12.20 -14.45 -5.97
N GLY A 33 -11.69 -15.34 -6.83
CA GLY A 33 -12.50 -15.82 -7.93
C GLY A 33 -11.98 -15.57 -9.33
N GLY A 34 -12.71 -16.15 -10.27
CA GLY A 34 -12.20 -16.38 -11.60
C GLY A 34 -11.93 -15.17 -12.47
N TRP A 35 -12.71 -14.10 -12.36
CA TRP A 35 -12.48 -12.93 -13.21
C TRP A 35 -11.22 -12.16 -12.76
N VAL A 36 -10.94 -12.17 -11.44
CA VAL A 36 -9.71 -11.57 -10.90
C VAL A 36 -8.50 -12.37 -11.37
N ASP A 37 -8.60 -13.70 -11.36
CA ASP A 37 -7.56 -14.58 -11.86
C ASP A 37 -7.17 -14.23 -13.29
N ARG A 38 -8.16 -13.96 -14.14
CA ARG A 38 -7.91 -13.61 -15.55
C ARG A 38 -7.26 -12.24 -15.70
N VAL A 39 -7.63 -11.28 -14.85
CA VAL A 39 -7.12 -9.91 -14.91
C VAL A 39 -5.65 -9.86 -14.50
N VAL A 40 -5.26 -10.57 -13.46
CA VAL A 40 -3.89 -10.51 -12.92
C VAL A 40 -3.00 -11.66 -13.37
N GLY A 41 -3.55 -12.66 -14.09
CA GLY A 41 -2.75 -13.74 -14.68
C GLY A 41 -2.37 -14.87 -13.73
N PHE A 42 -3.04 -15.00 -12.59
CA PHE A 42 -2.83 -16.08 -11.64
C PHE A 42 -4.10 -16.93 -11.51
N ALA A 43 -3.95 -18.18 -11.08
CA ALA A 43 -5.07 -19.05 -10.72
C ALA A 43 -5.28 -19.02 -9.20
N ASP A 44 -6.52 -19.27 -8.78
CA ASP A 44 -6.88 -19.38 -7.36
C ASP A 44 -6.49 -18.16 -6.53
N ILE A 45 -6.75 -16.98 -7.06
CA ILE A 45 -6.42 -15.74 -6.38
C ILE A 45 -7.24 -15.55 -5.12
N ARG A 46 -6.54 -15.15 -4.07
CA ARG A 46 -7.14 -14.68 -2.83
C ARG A 46 -6.29 -13.54 -2.29
N VAL A 47 -6.88 -12.35 -2.23
CA VAL A 47 -6.18 -11.15 -1.79
C VAL A 47 -7.01 -10.40 -0.76
N GLU A 48 -6.33 -9.73 0.14
CA GLU A 48 -6.92 -8.70 0.99
C GLU A 48 -6.45 -7.34 0.51
N TYR A 49 -7.29 -6.34 0.66
CA TYR A 49 -6.93 -4.99 0.28
C TYR A 49 -7.39 -3.97 1.31
N ALA A 50 -6.71 -2.83 1.32
CA ALA A 50 -7.13 -1.64 2.05
C ALA A 50 -6.93 -0.44 1.13
N MET A 51 -7.98 0.36 0.98
CA MET A 51 -7.93 1.58 0.17
C MET A 51 -7.72 2.75 1.10
N VAL A 52 -6.66 3.50 0.89
CA VAL A 52 -6.38 4.73 1.64
C VAL A 52 -6.38 5.91 0.68
N GLU A 53 -6.83 7.05 1.18
CA GLU A 53 -7.05 8.24 0.36
C GLU A 53 -6.42 9.46 1.05
N THR A 54 -5.84 10.35 0.25
CA THR A 54 -5.34 11.63 0.77
C THR A 54 -6.51 12.47 1.30
N PRO A 55 -6.28 13.34 2.31
CA PRO A 55 -7.36 14.15 2.88
C PRO A 55 -8.09 15.03 1.88
N ASP A 56 -7.42 15.45 0.81
CA ASP A 56 -8.03 16.27 -0.24
C ASP A 56 -8.85 15.44 -1.25
N GLY A 57 -8.81 14.12 -1.15
CA GLY A 57 -9.55 13.23 -2.04
C GLY A 57 -8.96 13.06 -3.42
N HIS A 58 -7.78 13.58 -3.68
CA HIS A 58 -7.19 13.56 -5.01
C HIS A 58 -6.26 12.37 -5.27
N GLY A 59 -5.85 11.65 -4.23
CA GLY A 59 -4.96 10.50 -4.38
C GLY A 59 -5.45 9.31 -3.58
N ARG A 60 -5.39 8.13 -4.19
CA ARG A 60 -5.76 6.86 -3.56
C ARG A 60 -4.69 5.83 -3.78
N LEU A 61 -4.45 5.03 -2.75
CA LEU A 61 -3.59 3.86 -2.82
C LEU A 61 -4.41 2.64 -2.42
N GLU A 62 -4.29 1.58 -3.21
CA GLU A 62 -4.83 0.27 -2.84
C GLU A 62 -3.68 -0.58 -2.35
N LEU A 63 -3.66 -0.86 -1.06
CA LEU A 63 -2.66 -1.74 -0.45
C LEU A 63 -3.19 -3.16 -0.57
N VAL A 64 -2.39 -4.07 -1.10
CA VAL A 64 -2.84 -5.42 -1.45
C VAL A 64 -1.90 -6.44 -0.86
N LYS A 65 -2.46 -7.44 -0.17
CA LYS A 65 -1.71 -8.61 0.27
C LYS A 65 -2.25 -9.85 -0.44
N PHE A 66 -1.37 -10.58 -1.11
CA PHE A 66 -1.71 -11.85 -1.72
C PHE A 66 -1.60 -12.97 -0.70
N HIS A 67 -2.70 -13.66 -0.45
CA HIS A 67 -2.71 -14.90 0.34
C HIS A 67 -2.50 -16.11 -0.56
N SER A 68 -3.04 -16.05 -1.79
CA SER A 68 -2.88 -17.09 -2.78
C SER A 68 -2.83 -16.45 -4.17
N PRO A 69 -1.78 -16.65 -4.96
CA PRO A 69 -0.49 -17.14 -4.51
C PRO A 69 0.19 -16.18 -3.53
N SER A 70 1.02 -16.71 -2.66
CA SER A 70 1.73 -15.90 -1.65
C SER A 70 2.55 -14.80 -2.30
N VAL A 71 2.73 -13.69 -1.55
CA VAL A 71 3.60 -12.60 -1.97
C VAL A 71 4.98 -13.15 -2.29
N ARG A 72 5.48 -12.84 -3.48
CA ARG A 72 6.86 -13.12 -3.83
C ARG A 72 7.71 -11.94 -3.41
N GLY A 73 8.79 -12.24 -2.70
CA GLY A 73 9.70 -11.22 -2.25
C GLY A 73 10.38 -10.54 -3.43
N GLY A 74 10.23 -9.24 -3.54
CA GLY A 74 11.12 -8.42 -4.34
C GLY A 74 12.36 -8.10 -3.52
N ASP A 75 13.27 -7.33 -4.09
CA ASP A 75 14.42 -6.84 -3.37
C ASP A 75 14.02 -5.63 -2.52
N ARG A 76 13.90 -5.81 -1.22
CA ARG A 76 13.52 -4.75 -0.29
C ARG A 76 14.56 -3.64 -0.19
N HIS A 77 15.77 -3.95 -0.63
CA HIS A 77 16.90 -3.03 -0.58
C HIS A 77 17.35 -2.60 -1.97
N ALA A 78 16.48 -2.73 -2.96
CA ALA A 78 16.79 -2.33 -4.33
C ALA A 78 17.22 -0.86 -4.37
N PRO A 79 18.31 -0.54 -5.09
CA PRO A 79 18.71 0.85 -5.26
C PRO A 79 17.62 1.68 -5.93
N ALA A 80 17.61 2.98 -5.64
CA ALA A 80 16.58 3.88 -6.15
C ALA A 80 16.54 3.97 -7.67
N ASN A 81 17.62 3.61 -8.37
CA ASN A 81 17.68 3.59 -9.82
C ASN A 81 17.27 2.25 -10.44
N THR A 82 16.77 1.33 -9.65
CA THR A 82 16.20 0.07 -10.17
C THR A 82 14.87 0.40 -10.86
N PRO A 83 14.59 -0.17 -12.05
CA PRO A 83 13.33 0.09 -12.75
C PRO A 83 12.11 -0.22 -11.88
N GLY A 84 11.05 0.57 -12.03
CA GLY A 84 9.81 0.44 -11.30
C GLY A 84 9.43 1.73 -10.59
N ILE A 85 8.34 1.67 -9.83
CA ILE A 85 7.91 2.80 -8.99
C ILE A 85 8.75 2.77 -7.72
N ARG A 86 9.50 3.84 -7.46
CA ARG A 86 10.50 3.85 -6.39
C ARG A 86 10.22 4.84 -5.26
N HIS A 87 9.33 5.80 -5.46
CA HIS A 87 8.93 6.68 -4.38
C HIS A 87 7.52 7.21 -4.60
N LEU A 88 6.90 7.63 -3.50
CA LEU A 88 5.63 8.33 -3.49
C LEU A 88 5.85 9.65 -2.78
N ALA A 89 5.21 10.70 -3.24
CA ALA A 89 5.30 12.01 -2.64
C ALA A 89 3.92 12.54 -2.28
N SER A 90 3.80 13.14 -1.12
CA SER A 90 2.58 13.77 -0.65
C SER A 90 2.90 15.16 -0.12
N ALA A 91 2.00 16.10 -0.37
CA ALA A 91 2.11 17.42 0.22
C ALA A 91 1.49 17.41 1.62
N VAL A 92 2.17 18.01 2.57
CA VAL A 92 1.70 18.10 3.95
C VAL A 92 1.88 19.52 4.46
N ASP A 93 1.08 19.90 5.48
CA ASP A 93 1.16 21.25 6.03
C ASP A 93 2.38 21.42 6.94
N ASP A 94 2.75 20.38 7.67
CA ASP A 94 3.87 20.40 8.61
C ASP A 94 4.69 19.13 8.45
N ILE A 95 5.76 19.22 7.67
CA ILE A 95 6.61 18.08 7.39
C ILE A 95 7.33 17.57 8.65
N ASP A 96 7.71 18.45 9.55
CA ASP A 96 8.43 18.05 10.76
C ASP A 96 7.54 17.18 11.65
N ALA A 97 6.27 17.57 11.82
CA ALA A 97 5.32 16.78 12.59
C ALA A 97 5.07 15.41 11.95
N VAL A 98 4.96 15.35 10.63
CA VAL A 98 4.74 14.11 9.91
C VAL A 98 5.95 13.18 10.06
N VAL A 99 7.15 13.69 9.91
CA VAL A 99 8.39 12.89 10.03
C VAL A 99 8.57 12.35 11.45
N ALA A 100 8.18 13.12 12.46
CA ALA A 100 8.31 12.71 13.86
C ALA A 100 7.45 11.47 14.20
N ARG A 101 6.25 11.37 13.64
CA ARG A 101 5.31 10.27 13.94
C ARG A 101 5.87 8.88 13.60
N PRO A 102 6.36 8.61 12.38
CA PRO A 102 6.92 7.30 12.05
C PRO A 102 8.15 6.95 12.89
N ARG A 103 8.96 7.93 13.25
CA ARG A 103 10.13 7.70 14.09
C ARG A 103 9.74 7.26 15.49
N ALA A 104 8.75 7.93 16.08
CA ALA A 104 8.24 7.56 17.40
C ALA A 104 7.69 6.14 17.42
N ARG A 105 7.08 5.71 16.31
CA ARG A 105 6.54 4.34 16.17
C ARG A 105 7.63 3.31 15.99
N ARG A 106 8.73 3.64 15.31
CA ARG A 106 9.83 2.72 15.03
C ARG A 106 10.75 2.51 16.22
N ASP A 107 10.85 3.48 17.08
CA ASP A 107 11.73 3.38 18.24
C ASP A 107 11.13 2.41 19.24
N PRO A 108 11.89 1.36 19.63
CA PRO A 108 11.40 0.36 20.60
C PRO A 108 11.17 0.94 21.98
#